data_658cc10633d6f2fae54b1fd31ebca7a6
#
_entry.id   658cc10633d6f2fae54b1fd31ebca7a6
#
_cell.length_a   1.000
_cell.length_b   1.000
_cell.length_c   1.000
_cell.angle_alpha   90.00
_cell.angle_beta   90.00
_cell.angle_gamma   90.00
#
_symmetry.space_group_name_H-M   'P 1'
#
loop_
_entity.id
_entity.type
_entity.pdbx_description
1 polymer ?
#
loop_
_entity_poly.entity_id
_entity_poly.type
_entity_poly.pdbx_seq_one_letter_code
_entity_poly.pdbx_strand_id
1 'polypeptide(L)'
;MTRIVPTTVGRRLPALSGDRKVEILGVAGAGKSTLATLLGRGAGIEMASFIHARRPSHLVQIVRGIPRLLPILVGGLTRQPRMSWPEFKLLVYVTRWRRLLGRRTAPGTVLVFDQGPLYALVRLTAEGRPFTTRRAFGRWREEMLGSRASELTALIFLDAPDAVLWDRINVRPQEHKAKGEEAKAGLRFIARYREAFEDVLRRVEELGGPPVLRFDTSSMTAGQIAEKLQPTLRGERGR
;
A
#
# COMPACT_ATOMS: atom_id res chain seq x y z
N MET A 1 15.15 -12.70 16.30
CA MET A 1 14.52 -13.77 15.48
C MET A 1 13.08 -13.35 15.20
N THR A 2 12.84 -12.73 14.05
CA THR A 2 11.51 -12.24 13.64
C THR A 2 10.74 -13.44 13.08
N ARG A 3 9.68 -13.87 13.77
CA ARG A 3 8.78 -14.92 13.28
C ARG A 3 8.09 -14.41 12.02
N ILE A 4 8.44 -14.98 10.87
CA ILE A 4 7.63 -14.87 9.67
C ILE A 4 6.33 -15.63 9.99
N VAL A 5 5.22 -14.91 10.07
CA VAL A 5 3.90 -15.54 10.25
C VAL A 5 3.65 -16.41 9.03
N PRO A 6 3.33 -17.72 9.21
CA PRO A 6 3.20 -18.62 8.09
C PRO A 6 2.13 -18.14 7.13
N THR A 7 2.44 -18.24 5.86
CA THR A 7 1.57 -18.04 4.72
C THR A 7 0.19 -18.64 5.00
N THR A 8 -0.83 -17.82 5.15
CA THR A 8 -2.21 -18.31 5.17
C THR A 8 -2.60 -18.71 3.74
N VAL A 9 -1.93 -19.77 3.25
CA VAL A 9 -2.34 -20.52 2.07
C VAL A 9 -3.54 -21.35 2.50
N GLY A 10 -4.75 -20.86 2.27
CA GLY A 10 -5.93 -21.67 2.56
C GLY A 10 -7.25 -20.92 2.73
N ARG A 11 -7.27 -19.63 2.97
CA ARG A 11 -8.53 -18.90 2.88
C ARG A 11 -8.83 -18.66 1.40
N ARG A 12 -9.76 -19.45 0.86
CA ARG A 12 -10.38 -19.16 -0.44
C ARG A 12 -10.87 -17.72 -0.39
N LEU A 13 -10.38 -16.88 -1.29
CA LEU A 13 -10.98 -15.56 -1.45
C LEU A 13 -12.45 -15.77 -1.79
N PRO A 14 -13.38 -15.07 -1.13
CA PRO A 14 -14.77 -15.10 -1.54
C PRO A 14 -14.84 -14.70 -3.01
N ALA A 15 -15.74 -15.33 -3.77
CA ALA A 15 -15.96 -14.96 -5.17
C ALA A 15 -16.24 -13.46 -5.21
N LEU A 16 -15.31 -12.71 -5.80
CA LEU A 16 -15.34 -11.26 -5.78
C LEU A 16 -16.45 -10.80 -6.73
N SER A 17 -17.58 -10.34 -6.19
CA SER A 17 -18.68 -9.74 -6.96
C SER A 17 -18.54 -8.22 -6.97
N GLY A 18 -18.74 -7.57 -8.11
CA GLY A 18 -18.70 -6.11 -8.26
C GLY A 18 -17.34 -5.55 -8.69
N ASP A 19 -17.11 -4.28 -8.43
CA ASP A 19 -15.86 -3.55 -8.69
C ASP A 19 -14.72 -4.12 -7.82
N ARG A 20 -13.83 -4.90 -8.43
CA ARG A 20 -12.73 -5.56 -7.73
C ARG A 20 -11.53 -4.62 -7.65
N LYS A 21 -11.11 -4.31 -6.43
CA LYS A 21 -9.97 -3.42 -6.15
C LYS A 21 -9.01 -4.12 -5.22
N VAL A 22 -7.79 -4.33 -5.68
CA VAL A 22 -6.75 -5.06 -4.95
C VAL A 22 -5.52 -4.19 -4.78
N GLU A 23 -4.98 -4.11 -3.57
CA GLU A 23 -3.74 -3.38 -3.31
C GLU A 23 -2.60 -4.34 -2.99
N ILE A 24 -1.46 -4.16 -3.69
CA ILE A 24 -0.23 -4.90 -3.42
C ILE A 24 0.60 -4.10 -2.43
N LEU A 25 0.84 -4.70 -1.27
CA LEU A 25 1.60 -4.14 -0.17
C LEU A 25 2.90 -4.92 0.04
N GLY A 26 3.84 -4.33 0.75
CA GLY A 26 5.08 -5.00 1.14
C GLY A 26 6.27 -4.04 1.20
N VAL A 27 7.31 -4.49 1.85
CA VAL A 27 8.54 -3.74 2.06
C VAL A 27 9.29 -3.51 0.73
N ALA A 28 10.20 -2.56 0.69
CA ALA A 28 11.11 -2.39 -0.45
C ALA A 28 11.90 -3.69 -0.70
N GLY A 29 12.09 -4.06 -1.96
CA GLY A 29 12.75 -5.33 -2.31
C GLY A 29 11.83 -6.57 -2.32
N ALA A 30 10.58 -6.48 -1.83
CA ALA A 30 9.64 -7.61 -1.78
C ALA A 30 9.02 -8.00 -3.14
N GLY A 31 9.38 -7.37 -4.25
CA GLY A 31 8.94 -7.79 -5.59
C GLY A 31 7.57 -7.25 -6.04
N LYS A 32 7.01 -6.23 -5.36
CA LYS A 32 5.69 -5.65 -5.69
C LYS A 32 5.55 -5.25 -7.17
N SER A 33 6.47 -4.45 -7.68
CA SER A 33 6.38 -3.96 -9.07
C SER A 33 6.58 -5.08 -10.10
N THR A 34 7.34 -6.12 -9.76
CA THR A 34 7.49 -7.31 -10.59
C THR A 34 6.16 -8.08 -10.66
N LEU A 35 5.53 -8.32 -9.51
CA LEU A 35 4.21 -8.95 -9.44
C LEU A 35 3.15 -8.11 -10.16
N ALA A 36 3.13 -6.80 -9.93
CA ALA A 36 2.22 -5.87 -10.60
C ALA A 36 2.34 -5.94 -12.13
N THR A 37 3.58 -5.95 -12.64
CA THR A 37 3.85 -6.09 -14.08
C THR A 37 3.34 -7.42 -14.64
N LEU A 38 3.53 -8.52 -13.90
CA LEU A 38 3.06 -9.84 -14.33
C LEU A 38 1.53 -9.93 -14.31
N LEU A 39 0.89 -9.42 -13.26
CA LEU A 39 -0.57 -9.38 -13.17
C LEU A 39 -1.19 -8.50 -14.27
N GLY A 40 -0.58 -7.35 -14.55
CA GLY A 40 -1.06 -6.41 -15.57
C GLY A 40 -1.01 -6.95 -17.02
N ARG A 41 -0.31 -8.07 -17.26
CA ARG A 41 -0.35 -8.80 -18.54
C ARG A 41 -1.57 -9.71 -18.64
N GLY A 42 -2.26 -9.97 -17.53
CA GLY A 42 -3.43 -10.83 -17.47
C GLY A 42 -4.68 -10.14 -18.04
N ALA A 43 -5.47 -10.86 -18.84
CA ALA A 43 -6.75 -10.35 -19.33
C ALA A 43 -7.68 -9.99 -18.14
N GLY A 44 -8.36 -8.83 -18.25
CA GLY A 44 -9.27 -8.36 -17.22
C GLY A 44 -8.61 -7.75 -15.98
N ILE A 45 -7.30 -7.48 -16.03
CA ILE A 45 -6.58 -6.79 -14.95
C ILE A 45 -6.11 -5.42 -15.45
N GLU A 46 -6.51 -4.36 -14.78
CA GLU A 46 -6.08 -2.99 -15.04
C GLU A 46 -5.16 -2.51 -13.90
N MET A 47 -3.98 -2.01 -14.26
CA MET A 47 -3.06 -1.43 -13.30
C MET A 47 -3.40 0.02 -13.03
N ALA A 48 -3.68 0.34 -11.79
CA ALA A 48 -3.89 1.71 -11.36
C ALA A 48 -2.58 2.33 -10.89
N SER A 49 -2.19 3.42 -11.51
CA SER A 49 -1.01 4.17 -11.12
C SER A 49 -1.33 5.25 -10.09
N PHE A 50 -0.31 5.60 -9.32
CA PHE A 50 -0.33 6.71 -8.37
C PHE A 50 -0.67 8.06 -9.04
N ILE A 51 -1.12 9.03 -8.26
CA ILE A 51 -1.49 10.37 -8.73
C ILE A 51 -0.35 11.02 -9.51
N HIS A 52 -0.63 11.38 -10.74
CA HIS A 52 0.18 12.35 -11.46
C HIS A 52 -0.34 13.76 -11.20
N ALA A 53 0.36 14.53 -10.34
CA ALA A 53 0.00 15.91 -9.99
C ALA A 53 -0.05 16.89 -11.19
N ARG A 54 0.28 16.43 -12.39
CA ARG A 54 0.25 17.22 -13.63
C ARG A 54 -1.14 17.33 -14.28
N ARG A 55 -2.15 16.60 -13.76
CA ARG A 55 -3.53 16.70 -14.30
C ARG A 55 -4.29 17.81 -13.57
N PRO A 56 -4.89 18.80 -14.29
CA PRO A 56 -5.64 19.90 -13.67
C PRO A 56 -6.76 19.43 -12.73
N SER A 57 -7.43 18.31 -13.05
CA SER A 57 -8.44 17.69 -12.21
C SER A 57 -7.92 17.29 -10.84
N HIS A 58 -6.63 16.95 -10.73
CA HIS A 58 -6.00 16.59 -9.46
C HIS A 58 -5.75 17.82 -8.58
N LEU A 59 -5.43 18.99 -9.18
CA LEU A 59 -5.27 20.24 -8.43
C LEU A 59 -6.56 20.64 -7.74
N VAL A 60 -7.71 20.53 -8.42
CA VAL A 60 -9.03 20.77 -7.82
C VAL A 60 -9.26 19.82 -6.62
N GLN A 61 -8.86 18.57 -6.74
CA GLN A 61 -9.00 17.62 -5.61
C GLN A 61 -8.05 17.95 -4.44
N ILE A 62 -6.86 18.47 -4.74
CA ILE A 62 -5.92 18.94 -3.70
C ILE A 62 -6.57 20.06 -2.90
N VAL A 63 -7.06 21.11 -3.56
CA VAL A 63 -7.71 22.25 -2.89
C VAL A 63 -8.93 21.80 -2.07
N ARG A 64 -9.80 20.96 -2.63
CA ARG A 64 -10.98 20.41 -1.94
C ARG A 64 -10.64 19.46 -0.79
N GLY A 65 -9.43 18.95 -0.70
CA GLY A 65 -8.93 18.11 0.41
C GLY A 65 -8.49 18.91 1.62
N ILE A 66 -8.08 20.18 1.44
CA ILE A 66 -7.53 21.05 2.50
C ILE A 66 -8.43 21.16 3.75
N PRO A 67 -9.75 21.43 3.65
CA PRO A 67 -10.58 21.57 4.84
C PRO A 67 -10.54 20.38 5.80
N ARG A 68 -10.52 19.15 5.27
CA ARG A 68 -10.40 17.92 6.08
C ARG A 68 -9.02 17.72 6.70
N LEU A 69 -8.00 18.30 6.11
CA LEU A 69 -6.62 18.24 6.60
C LEU A 69 -6.26 19.40 7.53
N LEU A 70 -7.12 20.42 7.62
CA LEU A 70 -6.89 21.61 8.46
C LEU A 70 -6.45 21.28 9.90
N PRO A 71 -7.07 20.32 10.64
CA PRO A 71 -6.65 19.97 11.99
C PRO A 71 -5.22 19.44 12.08
N ILE A 72 -4.75 18.77 11.01
CA ILE A 72 -3.37 18.26 10.91
C ILE A 72 -2.41 19.40 10.56
N LEU A 73 -2.85 20.30 9.64
CA LEU A 73 -2.03 21.40 9.13
C LEU A 73 -1.84 22.50 10.17
N VAL A 74 -2.94 22.93 10.81
CA VAL A 74 -2.92 24.04 11.82
C VAL A 74 -2.13 23.66 13.07
N GLY A 75 -2.21 22.40 13.51
CA GLY A 75 -1.36 21.92 14.60
C GLY A 75 0.15 22.01 14.31
N GLY A 76 0.55 22.29 13.05
CA GLY A 76 1.94 22.44 12.60
C GLY A 76 2.48 23.87 12.60
N LEU A 77 1.63 24.88 12.86
CA LEU A 77 2.04 26.29 12.84
C LEU A 77 2.89 26.68 14.06
N THR A 78 2.84 25.91 15.14
CA THR A 78 3.58 26.17 16.37
C THR A 78 4.77 25.22 16.54
N ARG A 79 5.99 25.70 16.24
CA ARG A 79 7.29 25.19 16.71
C ARG A 79 7.86 23.84 16.18
N GLN A 80 7.32 23.22 15.11
CA GLN A 80 7.90 21.94 14.66
C GLN A 80 8.17 21.88 13.14
N PRO A 81 9.07 20.99 12.67
CA PRO A 81 9.45 20.93 11.26
C PRO A 81 8.24 20.82 10.36
N ARG A 82 8.26 21.65 9.33
CA ARG A 82 7.17 21.78 8.37
C ARG A 82 6.98 20.46 7.62
N MET A 83 5.70 20.09 7.44
CA MET A 83 5.33 19.00 6.54
C MET A 83 5.92 19.24 5.15
N SER A 84 6.57 18.24 4.57
CA SER A 84 7.10 18.33 3.21
C SER A 84 5.99 18.24 2.17
N TRP A 85 6.24 18.78 0.97
CA TRP A 85 5.30 18.67 -0.14
C TRP A 85 4.94 17.22 -0.51
N PRO A 86 5.87 16.26 -0.54
CA PRO A 86 5.53 14.84 -0.74
C PRO A 86 4.56 14.28 0.31
N GLU A 87 4.73 14.62 1.59
CA GLU A 87 3.85 14.18 2.68
C GLU A 87 2.45 14.79 2.55
N PHE A 88 2.37 16.08 2.26
CA PHE A 88 1.10 16.75 1.98
C PHE A 88 0.35 16.08 0.83
N LYS A 89 1.04 15.75 -0.28
CA LYS A 89 0.45 15.01 -1.40
C LYS A 89 -0.09 13.65 -0.98
N LEU A 90 0.60 12.92 -0.11
CA LEU A 90 0.12 11.64 0.40
C LEU A 90 -1.15 11.80 1.25
N LEU A 91 -1.21 12.80 2.14
CA LEU A 91 -2.41 13.09 2.93
C LEU A 91 -3.61 13.40 2.04
N VAL A 92 -3.43 14.26 1.03
CA VAL A 92 -4.48 14.60 0.07
C VAL A 92 -4.89 13.36 -0.72
N TYR A 93 -3.94 12.57 -1.18
CA TYR A 93 -4.19 11.33 -1.92
C TYR A 93 -5.09 10.39 -1.13
N VAL A 94 -4.72 10.05 0.10
CA VAL A 94 -5.52 9.17 0.94
C VAL A 94 -6.91 9.77 1.21
N THR A 95 -6.98 11.08 1.51
CA THR A 95 -8.25 11.77 1.81
C THR A 95 -9.20 11.78 0.61
N ARG A 96 -8.67 11.93 -0.59
CA ARG A 96 -9.46 12.10 -1.82
C ARG A 96 -9.47 10.87 -2.74
N TRP A 97 -8.97 9.75 -2.26
CA TRP A 97 -8.80 8.51 -3.00
C TRP A 97 -10.00 8.14 -3.90
N ARG A 98 -11.21 8.06 -3.36
CA ARG A 98 -12.42 7.72 -4.13
C ARG A 98 -12.65 8.62 -5.33
N ARG A 99 -12.38 9.92 -5.18
CA ARG A 99 -12.60 10.92 -6.24
C ARG A 99 -11.45 10.97 -7.23
N LEU A 100 -10.26 10.61 -6.80
CA LEU A 100 -9.09 10.52 -7.66
C LEU A 100 -9.16 9.28 -8.56
N LEU A 101 -9.73 8.20 -8.06
CA LEU A 101 -10.00 7.01 -8.87
C LEU A 101 -11.01 7.28 -9.99
N GLY A 102 -12.03 8.11 -9.74
CA GLY A 102 -12.96 8.65 -10.75
C GLY A 102 -13.63 7.67 -11.71
N ARG A 103 -13.19 6.42 -11.74
CA ARG A 103 -13.59 5.40 -12.70
C ARG A 103 -14.37 4.28 -12.03
N ARG A 104 -15.51 3.95 -12.61
CA ARG A 104 -16.06 2.61 -12.48
C ARG A 104 -15.19 1.70 -13.32
N THR A 105 -14.67 0.65 -12.73
CA THR A 105 -14.03 -0.44 -13.46
C THR A 105 -15.04 -1.05 -14.43
N ALA A 106 -14.59 -1.38 -15.64
CA ALA A 106 -15.45 -2.12 -16.55
C ALA A 106 -15.91 -3.45 -15.89
N PRO A 107 -17.14 -3.89 -16.14
CA PRO A 107 -17.61 -5.16 -15.58
C PRO A 107 -16.63 -6.31 -15.84
N GLY A 108 -16.29 -7.07 -14.82
CA GLY A 108 -15.32 -8.17 -14.91
C GLY A 108 -13.84 -7.77 -14.82
N THR A 109 -13.51 -6.47 -14.76
CA THR A 109 -12.13 -5.98 -14.61
C THR A 109 -11.74 -5.90 -13.13
N VAL A 110 -10.49 -6.26 -12.83
CA VAL A 110 -9.85 -6.10 -11.52
C VAL A 110 -8.89 -4.91 -11.57
N LEU A 111 -9.07 -3.95 -10.69
CA LEU A 111 -8.16 -2.82 -10.54
C LEU A 111 -7.09 -3.15 -9.50
N VAL A 112 -5.83 -3.22 -9.92
CA VAL A 112 -4.70 -3.55 -9.06
C VAL A 112 -3.84 -2.31 -8.81
N PHE A 113 -3.53 -2.03 -7.55
CA PHE A 113 -2.70 -0.90 -7.10
C PHE A 113 -1.34 -1.40 -6.60
N ASP A 114 -0.25 -0.97 -7.22
CA ASP A 114 1.13 -1.21 -6.73
C ASP A 114 1.48 -0.28 -5.56
N GLN A 115 0.86 0.89 -5.48
CA GLN A 115 1.03 1.87 -4.40
C GLN A 115 -0.30 2.56 -4.12
N GLY A 116 -1.19 1.87 -3.41
CA GLY A 116 -2.52 2.35 -3.10
C GLY A 116 -2.61 3.21 -1.83
N PRO A 117 -3.82 3.42 -1.31
CA PRO A 117 -4.06 4.26 -0.15
C PRO A 117 -3.49 3.70 1.14
N LEU A 118 -3.47 2.38 1.32
CA LEU A 118 -2.90 1.77 2.53
C LEU A 118 -1.38 1.86 2.53
N TYR A 119 -0.73 1.66 1.37
CA TYR A 119 0.70 1.93 1.22
C TYR A 119 1.04 3.38 1.57
N ALA A 120 0.21 4.35 1.16
CA ALA A 120 0.42 5.76 1.49
C ALA A 120 0.31 6.01 3.01
N LEU A 121 -0.62 5.36 3.71
CA LEU A 121 -0.72 5.41 5.17
C LEU A 121 0.49 4.81 5.86
N VAL A 122 0.95 3.64 5.41
CA VAL A 122 2.19 3.01 5.90
C VAL A 122 3.37 3.95 5.74
N ARG A 123 3.54 4.55 4.57
CA ARG A 123 4.65 5.46 4.30
C ARG A 123 4.65 6.68 5.21
N LEU A 124 3.49 7.31 5.43
CA LEU A 124 3.34 8.44 6.35
C LEU A 124 3.74 8.06 7.78
N THR A 125 3.37 6.86 8.23
CA THR A 125 3.66 6.37 9.59
C THR A 125 5.13 5.96 9.72
N ALA A 126 5.65 5.18 8.77
CA ALA A 126 7.01 4.64 8.81
C ALA A 126 8.11 5.72 8.76
N GLU A 127 7.86 6.86 8.14
CA GLU A 127 8.82 7.96 8.10
C GLU A 127 8.96 8.69 9.44
N GLY A 128 8.06 8.43 10.41
CA GLY A 128 8.17 8.90 11.81
C GLY A 128 8.22 10.41 11.96
N ARG A 129 7.52 11.15 11.11
CA ARG A 129 7.53 12.61 11.14
C ARG A 129 6.78 13.18 12.35
N PRO A 130 7.19 14.31 12.91
CA PRO A 130 6.59 14.87 14.12
C PRO A 130 5.08 15.08 14.06
N PHE A 131 4.52 15.35 12.87
CA PHE A 131 3.06 15.52 12.75
C PHE A 131 2.29 14.20 12.93
N THR A 132 2.92 13.04 12.73
CA THR A 132 2.28 11.72 12.85
C THR A 132 2.03 11.31 14.29
N THR A 133 2.69 11.93 15.26
CA THR A 133 2.48 11.69 16.69
C THR A 133 1.30 12.46 17.27
N ARG A 134 0.68 13.34 16.48
CA ARG A 134 -0.42 14.20 16.94
C ARG A 134 -1.75 13.47 16.97
N ARG A 135 -2.59 13.78 17.95
CA ARG A 135 -3.95 13.23 18.06
C ARG A 135 -4.81 13.49 16.81
N ALA A 136 -4.62 14.65 16.16
CA ALA A 136 -5.35 14.99 14.93
C ALA A 136 -4.99 14.04 13.78
N PHE A 137 -3.70 13.72 13.62
CA PHE A 137 -3.26 12.73 12.64
C PHE A 137 -3.77 11.32 12.99
N GLY A 138 -3.67 10.92 14.25
CA GLY A 138 -4.17 9.62 14.71
C GLY A 138 -5.66 9.41 14.37
N ARG A 139 -6.52 10.38 14.70
CA ARG A 139 -7.96 10.31 14.35
C ARG A 139 -8.20 10.26 12.85
N TRP A 140 -7.52 11.11 12.09
CA TRP A 140 -7.60 11.10 10.63
C TRP A 140 -7.12 9.77 10.05
N ARG A 141 -6.01 9.21 10.56
CA ARG A 141 -5.48 7.92 10.14
C ARG A 141 -6.49 6.79 10.34
N GLU A 142 -7.12 6.71 11.50
CA GLU A 142 -8.14 5.70 11.80
C GLU A 142 -9.36 5.83 10.88
N GLU A 143 -9.86 7.05 10.67
CA GLU A 143 -10.96 7.30 9.72
C GLU A 143 -10.59 6.87 8.31
N MET A 144 -9.40 7.24 7.85
CA MET A 144 -8.93 6.90 6.50
C MET A 144 -8.70 5.40 6.36
N LEU A 145 -8.14 4.75 7.38
CA LEU A 145 -7.87 3.32 7.35
C LEU A 145 -9.16 2.53 7.17
N GLY A 146 -10.17 2.73 8.00
CA GLY A 146 -11.46 2.08 7.89
C GLY A 146 -12.15 2.36 6.56
N SER A 147 -12.18 3.64 6.14
CA SER A 147 -12.80 4.03 4.88
C SER A 147 -12.06 3.49 3.64
N ARG A 148 -10.72 3.43 3.65
CA ARG A 148 -9.95 2.93 2.51
C ARG A 148 -9.95 1.41 2.44
N ALA A 149 -9.85 0.74 3.59
CA ALA A 149 -9.95 -0.71 3.66
C ALA A 149 -11.29 -1.22 3.11
N SER A 150 -12.40 -0.59 3.47
CA SER A 150 -13.74 -0.98 2.98
C SER A 150 -13.96 -0.79 1.47
N GLU A 151 -13.10 -0.03 0.80
CA GLU A 151 -13.14 0.17 -0.65
C GLU A 151 -12.32 -0.88 -1.43
N LEU A 152 -11.54 -1.68 -0.74
CA LEU A 152 -10.70 -2.72 -1.31
C LEU A 152 -11.37 -4.08 -1.13
N THR A 153 -11.14 -4.97 -2.09
CA THR A 153 -11.71 -6.32 -2.09
C THR A 153 -10.74 -7.34 -1.53
N ALA A 154 -9.43 -7.10 -1.70
CA ALA A 154 -8.36 -7.93 -1.14
C ALA A 154 -7.07 -7.14 -1.01
N LEU A 155 -6.21 -7.57 -0.12
CA LEU A 155 -4.83 -7.09 0.04
C LEU A 155 -3.85 -8.23 -0.26
N ILE A 156 -2.81 -7.92 -1.01
CA ILE A 156 -1.70 -8.84 -1.28
C ILE A 156 -0.48 -8.29 -0.55
N PHE A 157 -0.01 -8.99 0.47
CA PHE A 157 1.17 -8.59 1.22
C PHE A 157 2.36 -9.47 0.86
N LEU A 158 3.41 -8.84 0.34
CA LEU A 158 4.67 -9.48 -0.02
C LEU A 158 5.73 -9.15 1.01
N ASP A 159 6.42 -10.17 1.51
CA ASP A 159 7.55 -10.01 2.40
C ASP A 159 8.66 -11.03 2.08
N ALA A 160 9.82 -10.86 2.71
CA ALA A 160 10.93 -11.81 2.71
C ALA A 160 11.83 -11.53 3.92
N PRO A 161 12.76 -12.42 4.29
CA PRO A 161 13.77 -12.14 5.31
C PRO A 161 14.55 -10.85 5.04
N ASP A 162 14.94 -10.15 6.11
CA ASP A 162 15.60 -8.83 6.03
C ASP A 162 16.85 -8.86 5.14
N ALA A 163 17.68 -9.89 5.26
CA ALA A 163 18.88 -10.04 4.44
C ALA A 163 18.54 -10.11 2.94
N VAL A 164 17.51 -10.89 2.58
CA VAL A 164 17.06 -11.04 1.19
C VAL A 164 16.53 -9.72 0.64
N LEU A 165 15.75 -8.98 1.44
CA LEU A 165 15.24 -7.67 1.03
C LEU A 165 16.37 -6.66 0.86
N TRP A 166 17.34 -6.68 1.78
CA TRP A 166 18.50 -5.80 1.73
C TRP A 166 19.36 -6.04 0.48
N ASP A 167 19.69 -7.29 0.20
CA ASP A 167 20.43 -7.68 -1.01
C ASP A 167 19.72 -7.22 -2.29
N ARG A 168 18.41 -7.46 -2.36
CA ARG A 168 17.59 -7.04 -3.51
C ARG A 168 17.53 -5.52 -3.68
N ILE A 169 17.52 -4.74 -2.58
CA ILE A 169 17.55 -3.27 -2.63
C ILE A 169 18.86 -2.79 -3.23
N ASN A 170 19.98 -3.39 -2.87
CA ASN A 170 21.31 -2.95 -3.32
C ASN A 170 21.59 -3.35 -4.78
N VAL A 171 21.16 -4.51 -5.22
CA VAL A 171 21.42 -5.02 -6.58
C VAL A 171 20.55 -4.33 -7.64
N ARG A 172 19.36 -3.84 -7.28
CA ARG A 172 18.46 -3.23 -8.28
C ARG A 172 19.01 -1.93 -8.88
N PRO A 173 18.75 -1.64 -10.20
CA PRO A 173 19.21 -0.41 -10.86
C PRO A 173 18.57 0.86 -10.31
N GLN A 174 17.33 0.78 -9.83
CA GLN A 174 16.58 1.94 -9.38
C GLN A 174 17.13 2.53 -8.08
N GLU A 175 17.16 3.86 -8.02
CA GLU A 175 17.49 4.60 -6.81
C GLU A 175 16.49 4.31 -5.69
N HIS A 176 17.01 4.13 -4.48
CA HIS A 176 16.23 3.94 -3.27
C HIS A 176 16.89 4.60 -2.08
N LYS A 177 16.10 5.13 -1.15
CA LYS A 177 16.61 5.84 0.06
C LYS A 177 17.56 4.99 0.92
N ALA A 178 17.41 3.68 0.89
CA ALA A 178 18.26 2.76 1.64
C ALA A 178 19.43 2.18 0.81
N LYS A 179 19.50 2.49 -0.49
CA LYS A 179 20.57 1.98 -1.35
C LYS A 179 21.86 2.72 -1.08
N GLY A 180 22.96 1.97 -0.89
CA GLY A 180 24.27 2.55 -0.58
C GLY A 180 24.45 3.01 0.87
N GLU A 181 23.44 2.87 1.73
CA GLU A 181 23.56 3.08 3.16
C GLU A 181 24.34 1.94 3.81
N GLU A 182 24.85 2.17 5.04
CA GLU A 182 25.40 1.09 5.84
C GLU A 182 24.34 0.00 6.07
N ALA A 183 24.75 -1.27 6.05
CA ALA A 183 23.84 -2.42 6.22
C ALA A 183 22.92 -2.28 7.44
N LYS A 184 23.47 -1.77 8.56
CA LYS A 184 22.71 -1.53 9.80
C LYS A 184 21.59 -0.49 9.61
N ALA A 185 21.82 0.56 8.82
CA ALA A 185 20.84 1.60 8.54
C ALA A 185 19.76 1.07 7.60
N GLY A 186 20.15 0.31 6.57
CA GLY A 186 19.23 -0.34 5.64
C GLY A 186 18.32 -1.37 6.30
N LEU A 187 18.85 -2.23 7.18
CA LEU A 187 18.06 -3.19 7.94
C LEU A 187 17.09 -2.50 8.91
N ARG A 188 17.50 -1.41 9.56
CA ARG A 188 16.59 -0.59 10.39
C ARG A 188 15.46 0.04 9.55
N PHE A 189 15.75 0.47 8.34
CA PHE A 189 14.73 0.96 7.41
C PHE A 189 13.72 -0.13 7.08
N ILE A 190 14.18 -1.33 6.72
CA ILE A 190 13.34 -2.50 6.41
C ILE A 190 12.45 -2.85 7.60
N ALA A 191 13.03 -3.00 8.79
CA ALA A 191 12.31 -3.35 10.02
C ALA A 191 11.21 -2.34 10.34
N ARG A 192 11.51 -1.04 10.28
CA ARG A 192 10.55 0.03 10.53
C ARG A 192 9.37 0.02 9.55
N TYR A 193 9.62 -0.21 8.27
CA TYR A 193 8.56 -0.31 7.28
C TYR A 193 7.72 -1.57 7.47
N ARG A 194 8.35 -2.70 7.80
CA ARG A 194 7.62 -3.95 8.11
C ARG A 194 6.70 -3.76 9.32
N GLU A 195 7.18 -3.17 10.40
CA GLU A 195 6.38 -2.85 11.58
C GLU A 195 5.17 -1.99 11.23
N ALA A 196 5.37 -0.95 10.41
CA ALA A 196 4.29 -0.08 9.96
C ALA A 196 3.27 -0.81 9.05
N PHE A 197 3.72 -1.75 8.21
CA PHE A 197 2.82 -2.61 7.44
C PHE A 197 2.01 -3.52 8.34
N GLU A 198 2.65 -4.23 9.27
CA GLU A 198 1.97 -5.15 10.19
C GLU A 198 0.96 -4.41 11.08
N ASP A 199 1.27 -3.20 11.53
CA ASP A 199 0.31 -2.36 12.26
C ASP A 199 -0.91 -2.00 11.43
N VAL A 200 -0.72 -1.58 10.17
CA VAL A 200 -1.83 -1.27 9.25
C VAL A 200 -2.65 -2.52 8.95
N LEU A 201 -2.02 -3.65 8.64
CA LEU A 201 -2.71 -4.89 8.29
C LEU A 201 -3.51 -5.43 9.47
N ARG A 202 -2.91 -5.47 10.67
CA ARG A 202 -3.61 -5.85 11.90
C ARG A 202 -4.83 -4.97 12.15
N ARG A 203 -4.69 -3.65 11.97
CA ARG A 203 -5.81 -2.73 12.16
C ARG A 203 -6.91 -2.90 11.11
N VAL A 204 -6.55 -3.21 9.87
CA VAL A 204 -7.52 -3.56 8.82
C VAL A 204 -8.30 -4.83 9.20
N GLU A 205 -7.62 -5.85 9.71
CA GLU A 205 -8.26 -7.09 10.18
C GLU A 205 -9.21 -6.83 11.35
N GLU A 206 -8.80 -6.04 12.34
CA GLU A 206 -9.63 -5.64 13.50
C GLU A 206 -10.90 -4.88 13.09
N LEU A 207 -10.83 -4.08 12.03
CA LEU A 207 -11.97 -3.33 11.48
C LEU A 207 -12.88 -4.19 10.58
N GLY A 208 -12.61 -5.49 10.44
CA GLY A 208 -13.37 -6.36 9.52
C GLY A 208 -13.14 -6.03 8.04
N GLY A 209 -11.96 -5.52 7.70
CA GLY A 209 -11.57 -5.13 6.34
C GLY A 209 -11.36 -6.33 5.40
N PRO A 210 -10.84 -6.08 4.19
CA PRO A 210 -10.66 -7.11 3.17
C PRO A 210 -9.63 -8.16 3.61
N PRO A 211 -9.73 -9.40 3.09
CA PRO A 211 -8.79 -10.46 3.38
C PRO A 211 -7.37 -10.08 2.94
N VAL A 212 -6.38 -10.47 3.76
CA VAL A 212 -4.96 -10.26 3.49
C VAL A 212 -4.32 -11.57 3.03
N LEU A 213 -3.83 -11.58 1.79
CA LEU A 213 -3.07 -12.70 1.22
C LEU A 213 -1.60 -12.44 1.41
N ARG A 214 -0.93 -13.24 2.24
CA ARG A 214 0.49 -13.09 2.57
C ARG A 214 1.34 -14.07 1.76
N PHE A 215 2.41 -13.57 1.15
CA PHE A 215 3.37 -14.38 0.39
C PHE A 215 4.80 -14.08 0.82
N ASP A 216 5.54 -15.15 1.05
CA ASP A 216 7.00 -15.09 1.24
C ASP A 216 7.67 -15.19 -0.13
N THR A 217 8.27 -14.08 -0.55
CA THR A 217 8.96 -13.98 -1.85
C THR A 217 10.39 -14.54 -1.82
N SER A 218 10.87 -15.03 -0.67
CA SER A 218 12.11 -15.80 -0.61
C SER A 218 11.90 -17.26 -1.05
N SER A 219 10.69 -17.79 -0.84
CA SER A 219 10.30 -19.16 -1.17
C SER A 219 9.46 -19.28 -2.47
N MET A 220 8.85 -18.17 -2.90
CA MET A 220 8.00 -18.13 -4.10
C MET A 220 8.42 -17.02 -5.05
N THR A 221 8.51 -17.32 -6.33
CA THR A 221 8.75 -16.33 -7.37
C THR A 221 7.49 -15.49 -7.65
N ALA A 222 7.67 -14.29 -8.20
CA ALA A 222 6.56 -13.43 -8.59
C ALA A 222 5.64 -14.11 -9.64
N GLY A 223 6.20 -14.97 -10.51
CA GLY A 223 5.43 -15.77 -11.46
C GLY A 223 4.51 -16.76 -10.77
N GLN A 224 5.03 -17.56 -9.83
CA GLN A 224 4.24 -18.52 -9.05
C GLN A 224 3.15 -17.83 -8.23
N ILE A 225 3.44 -16.64 -7.68
CA ILE A 225 2.43 -15.84 -6.95
C ILE A 225 1.36 -15.35 -7.92
N ALA A 226 1.73 -14.85 -9.10
CA ALA A 226 0.79 -14.40 -10.12
C ALA A 226 -0.13 -15.54 -10.59
N GLU A 227 0.40 -16.74 -10.85
CA GLU A 227 -0.36 -17.92 -11.21
C GLU A 227 -1.39 -18.30 -10.13
N LYS A 228 -1.00 -18.26 -8.85
CA LYS A 228 -1.92 -18.53 -7.73
C LYS A 228 -3.01 -17.47 -7.58
N LEU A 229 -2.71 -16.23 -7.91
CA LEU A 229 -3.64 -15.11 -7.77
C LEU A 229 -4.63 -14.99 -8.94
N GLN A 230 -4.23 -15.33 -10.16
CA GLN A 230 -5.03 -15.12 -11.36
C GLN A 230 -6.43 -15.74 -11.29
N PRO A 231 -6.63 -17.01 -10.90
CA PRO A 231 -7.97 -17.61 -10.79
C PRO A 231 -8.86 -16.85 -9.81
N THR A 232 -8.28 -16.49 -8.67
CA THR A 232 -8.99 -15.74 -7.62
C THR A 232 -9.36 -14.33 -8.08
N LEU A 233 -8.44 -13.62 -8.71
CA LEU A 233 -8.67 -12.29 -9.25
C LEU A 233 -9.73 -12.30 -10.37
N ARG A 234 -9.78 -13.34 -11.18
CA ARG A 234 -10.78 -13.51 -12.24
C ARG A 234 -12.15 -13.96 -11.71
N GLY A 235 -12.25 -14.35 -10.44
CA GLY A 235 -13.47 -14.88 -9.85
C GLY A 235 -13.80 -16.28 -10.35
N GLU A 236 -12.83 -16.97 -10.91
CA GLU A 236 -12.95 -18.38 -11.28
C GLU A 236 -13.04 -19.18 -9.97
N ARG A 237 -14.16 -19.88 -9.77
CA ARG A 237 -14.27 -20.84 -8.68
C ARG A 237 -13.30 -21.98 -9.00
N GLY A 238 -12.26 -22.12 -8.21
CA GLY A 238 -11.38 -23.29 -8.32
C GLY A 238 -12.25 -24.56 -8.25
N ARG A 239 -12.13 -25.36 -9.30
CA ARG A 239 -12.73 -26.71 -9.37
C ARG A 239 -12.16 -27.59 -8.27
#